data_04562474589d3026dbf144f2235fe51e
#
_entry.id   04562474589d3026dbf144f2235fe51e
#
_cell.length_a   1.000
_cell.length_b   1.000
_cell.length_c   1.000
_cell.angle_alpha   90.00
_cell.angle_beta   90.00
_cell.angle_gamma   90.00
#
_symmetry.space_group_name_H-M   'P 1'
#
loop_
_entity.id
_entity.type
_entity.pdbx_description
1 polymer ?
#
loop_
_entity_poly.entity_id
_entity_poly.type
_entity_poly.pdbx_seq_one_letter_code
_entity_poly.pdbx_strand_id
1 'polypeptide(L)'
;IYARRSGKSVLLLEREGYGGQIAYAPRVENYPGVASVGGAELAERMLEQMLALDAETDVGEVLSVERAGENFTVRTEDGVYESRAVILATGAKHRHLGLPDEEELLGHGVSYCAVCDGGFYKNGVTAVVGGGDSALQEALLLSDICRTVYLIHRRDAFRGDAEKQARLFARKNVKVLTPMEIAGFLTEDGALRALRLKNTATGEETELGVDCLFVSVGQQPELERFAALLPLTAQGYAAVPETGETPVRGVFVAGDCRGKRVRQLATAVSDGANAALAACRYLDGEE
;
A
#
# COMPACT_ATOMS: atom_id res chain seq x y z
N ILE A 1 -5.68 5.24 18.99
CA ILE A 1 -6.84 4.67 19.70
C ILE A 1 -6.35 3.80 20.87
N TYR A 2 -5.63 2.70 20.65
CA TYR A 2 -5.22 1.75 21.69
C TYR A 2 -4.35 2.40 22.78
N ALA A 3 -3.37 3.21 22.40
CA ALA A 3 -2.49 3.90 23.36
C ALA A 3 -3.29 4.92 24.22
N ARG A 4 -4.23 5.68 23.63
CA ARG A 4 -5.10 6.58 24.39
C ARG A 4 -6.00 5.82 25.36
N ARG A 5 -6.57 4.69 24.93
CA ARG A 5 -7.37 3.81 25.81
C ARG A 5 -6.55 3.19 26.95
N SER A 6 -5.24 3.07 26.77
CA SER A 6 -4.27 2.66 27.80
C SER A 6 -3.73 3.84 28.63
N GLY A 7 -4.33 5.02 28.54
CA GLY A 7 -3.98 6.20 29.36
C GLY A 7 -2.69 6.92 28.95
N LYS A 8 -2.16 6.66 27.75
CA LYS A 8 -0.96 7.34 27.24
C LYS A 8 -1.34 8.59 26.44
N SER A 9 -0.53 9.66 26.53
CA SER A 9 -0.61 10.78 25.58
C SER A 9 -0.16 10.34 24.20
N VAL A 10 -0.81 10.86 23.16
CA VAL A 10 -0.50 10.49 21.76
C VAL A 10 -0.54 11.74 20.90
N LEU A 11 0.51 11.95 20.13
CA LEU A 11 0.55 12.87 19.00
C LEU A 11 0.69 12.06 17.71
N LEU A 12 -0.22 12.25 16.74
CA LEU A 12 -0.13 11.73 15.39
C LEU A 12 0.43 12.80 14.46
N LEU A 13 1.56 12.53 13.83
CA LEU A 13 2.13 13.37 12.78
C LEU A 13 1.79 12.76 11.41
N GLU A 14 1.23 13.57 10.52
CA GLU A 14 0.90 13.20 9.15
C GLU A 14 1.51 14.21 8.18
N ARG A 15 2.07 13.72 7.05
CA ARG A 15 2.80 14.60 6.13
C ARG A 15 1.88 15.46 5.25
N GLU A 16 0.81 14.87 4.70
CA GLU A 16 -0.03 15.49 3.66
C GLU A 16 -1.48 15.64 4.09
N GLY A 17 -2.08 14.53 4.52
CA GLY A 17 -3.49 14.47 4.91
C GLY A 17 -3.86 13.11 5.48
N TYR A 18 -4.85 13.12 6.37
CA TYR A 18 -5.24 11.91 7.10
C TYR A 18 -5.93 10.90 6.18
N GLY A 19 -5.52 9.63 6.33
CA GLY A 19 -6.10 8.50 5.64
C GLY A 19 -5.12 7.79 4.70
N GLY A 20 -4.05 8.43 4.26
CA GLY A 20 -3.07 7.83 3.37
C GLY A 20 -3.73 7.18 2.14
N GLN A 21 -3.29 6.00 1.73
CA GLN A 21 -3.80 5.35 0.51
C GLN A 21 -5.31 5.03 0.55
N ILE A 22 -5.89 4.80 1.73
CA ILE A 22 -7.34 4.48 1.81
C ILE A 22 -8.21 5.65 1.38
N ALA A 23 -7.76 6.90 1.56
CA ALA A 23 -8.53 8.08 1.20
C ALA A 23 -8.82 8.17 -0.31
N TYR A 24 -7.96 7.57 -1.14
CA TYR A 24 -8.12 7.53 -2.60
C TYR A 24 -8.99 6.37 -3.10
N ALA A 25 -9.37 5.44 -2.22
CA ALA A 25 -10.22 4.33 -2.62
C ALA A 25 -11.67 4.81 -2.82
N PRO A 26 -12.26 4.69 -4.03
CA PRO A 26 -13.64 5.12 -4.26
C PRO A 26 -14.63 4.31 -3.42
N ARG A 27 -14.29 3.05 -3.10
CA ARG A 27 -15.12 2.14 -2.32
C ARG A 27 -14.28 1.12 -1.55
N VAL A 28 -14.67 0.86 -0.31
CA VAL A 28 -14.10 -0.17 0.59
C VAL A 28 -15.22 -1.13 0.98
N GLU A 29 -15.08 -2.41 0.58
CA GLU A 29 -16.07 -3.48 0.84
C GLU A 29 -15.45 -4.69 1.55
N ASN A 30 -14.16 -4.62 1.87
CA ASN A 30 -13.39 -5.70 2.48
C ASN A 30 -12.89 -5.39 3.91
N TYR A 31 -13.49 -4.38 4.56
CA TYR A 31 -13.21 -4.06 5.95
C TYR A 31 -14.32 -4.59 6.86
N PRO A 32 -14.02 -5.56 7.76
CA PRO A 32 -15.04 -6.17 8.62
C PRO A 32 -15.78 -5.13 9.47
N GLY A 33 -17.11 -5.24 9.50
CA GLY A 33 -17.97 -4.31 10.22
C GLY A 33 -18.51 -3.16 9.36
N VAL A 34 -18.03 -3.01 8.12
CA VAL A 34 -18.53 -2.01 7.16
C VAL A 34 -18.82 -2.72 5.83
N ALA A 35 -20.08 -2.72 5.41
CA ALA A 35 -20.50 -3.42 4.19
C ALA A 35 -19.99 -2.73 2.92
N SER A 36 -20.07 -1.39 2.87
CA SER A 36 -19.54 -0.55 1.79
C SER A 36 -19.47 0.89 2.27
N VAL A 37 -18.35 1.56 1.98
CA VAL A 37 -18.10 2.96 2.35
C VAL A 37 -17.05 3.56 1.41
N GLY A 38 -17.06 4.88 1.20
CA GLY A 38 -15.94 5.58 0.55
C GLY A 38 -14.68 5.54 1.43
N GLY A 39 -13.50 5.42 0.80
CA GLY A 39 -12.25 5.35 1.57
C GLY A 39 -11.97 6.61 2.38
N ALA A 40 -12.22 7.79 1.80
CA ALA A 40 -12.11 9.07 2.50
C ALA A 40 -13.04 9.13 3.72
N GLU A 41 -14.30 8.73 3.58
CA GLU A 41 -15.26 8.68 4.68
C GLU A 41 -14.83 7.71 5.78
N LEU A 42 -14.28 6.55 5.41
CA LEU A 42 -13.76 5.59 6.40
C LEU A 42 -12.57 6.16 7.17
N ALA A 43 -11.65 6.84 6.47
CA ALA A 43 -10.50 7.51 7.08
C ALA A 43 -10.94 8.60 8.06
N GLU A 44 -11.93 9.42 7.67
CA GLU A 44 -12.52 10.47 8.51
C GLU A 44 -13.13 9.89 9.80
N ARG A 45 -13.92 8.82 9.69
CA ARG A 45 -14.49 8.12 10.85
C ARG A 45 -13.42 7.57 11.81
N MET A 46 -12.29 7.08 11.27
CA MET A 46 -11.16 6.62 12.10
C MET A 46 -10.46 7.79 12.81
N LEU A 47 -10.31 8.92 12.12
CA LEU A 47 -9.75 10.16 12.69
C LEU A 47 -10.65 10.70 13.80
N GLU A 48 -11.94 10.83 13.55
CA GLU A 48 -12.94 11.26 14.57
C GLU A 48 -12.90 10.38 15.82
N GLN A 49 -12.83 9.05 15.64
CA GLN A 49 -12.71 8.11 16.76
C GLN A 49 -11.42 8.33 17.57
N MET A 50 -10.34 8.69 16.94
CA MET A 50 -9.07 8.99 17.61
C MET A 50 -9.13 10.33 18.35
N LEU A 51 -9.66 11.37 17.72
CA LEU A 51 -9.84 12.69 18.33
C LEU A 51 -10.80 12.66 19.53
N ALA A 52 -11.87 11.85 19.46
CA ALA A 52 -12.80 11.64 20.58
C ALA A 52 -12.14 11.00 21.83
N LEU A 53 -10.91 10.49 21.70
CA LEU A 53 -10.10 9.99 22.80
C LEU A 53 -9.02 11.00 23.24
N ASP A 54 -9.13 12.26 22.87
CA ASP A 54 -8.17 13.34 23.14
C ASP A 54 -6.76 13.06 22.60
N ALA A 55 -6.61 12.33 21.49
CA ALA A 55 -5.34 12.25 20.79
C ALA A 55 -5.07 13.56 20.03
N GLU A 56 -3.83 14.02 20.06
CA GLU A 56 -3.40 15.22 19.33
C GLU A 56 -2.97 14.84 17.91
N THR A 57 -3.11 15.79 16.99
CA THR A 57 -2.66 15.61 15.60
C THR A 57 -1.95 16.87 15.13
N ASP A 58 -0.94 16.68 14.29
CA ASP A 58 -0.30 17.78 13.57
C ASP A 58 0.06 17.34 12.15
N VAL A 59 0.13 18.30 11.23
CA VAL A 59 0.52 18.07 9.84
C VAL A 59 1.94 18.58 9.66
N GLY A 60 2.82 17.71 9.19
CA GLY A 60 4.21 18.04 8.94
C GLY A 60 5.05 16.82 8.60
N GLU A 61 5.97 16.97 7.66
CA GLU A 61 6.87 15.89 7.30
C GLU A 61 7.90 15.64 8.42
N VAL A 62 7.98 14.40 8.92
CA VAL A 62 9.02 14.00 9.86
C VAL A 62 10.35 13.85 9.11
N LEU A 63 11.30 14.71 9.43
CA LEU A 63 12.63 14.73 8.81
C LEU A 63 13.60 13.77 9.50
N SER A 64 13.57 13.70 10.83
CA SER A 64 14.39 12.78 11.61
C SER A 64 13.73 12.37 12.93
N VAL A 65 14.16 11.20 13.41
CA VAL A 65 13.88 10.70 14.76
C VAL A 65 15.21 10.29 15.35
N GLU A 66 15.59 10.92 16.44
CA GLU A 66 16.87 10.69 17.11
C GLU A 66 16.67 10.33 18.57
N ARG A 67 17.48 9.43 19.10
CA ARG A 67 17.43 9.10 20.52
C ARG A 67 18.17 10.16 21.34
N ALA A 68 17.50 10.72 22.34
CA ALA A 68 18.03 11.72 23.27
C ALA A 68 17.88 11.20 24.73
N GLY A 69 18.85 10.43 25.20
CA GLY A 69 18.78 9.77 26.50
C GLY A 69 17.69 8.69 26.55
N GLU A 70 16.70 8.87 27.41
CA GLU A 70 15.52 7.98 27.52
C GLU A 70 14.39 8.39 26.56
N ASN A 71 14.45 9.57 25.98
CA ASN A 71 13.46 10.12 25.05
C ASN A 71 13.93 10.01 23.60
N PHE A 72 13.02 10.36 22.70
CA PHE A 72 13.26 10.58 21.29
C PHE A 72 12.93 12.02 20.92
N THR A 73 13.80 12.64 20.14
CA THR A 73 13.54 13.93 19.50
C THR A 73 13.06 13.66 18.07
N VAL A 74 11.85 14.10 17.77
CA VAL A 74 11.23 14.02 16.43
C VAL A 74 11.25 15.42 15.82
N ARG A 75 11.90 15.57 14.66
CA ARG A 75 11.99 16.85 13.95
C ARG A 75 11.10 16.81 12.71
N THR A 76 10.30 17.84 12.56
CA THR A 76 9.55 18.14 11.33
C THR A 76 10.08 19.41 10.68
N GLU A 77 9.52 19.82 9.55
CA GLU A 77 9.84 21.13 8.94
C GLU A 77 9.44 22.30 9.87
N ASP A 78 8.34 22.16 10.59
CA ASP A 78 7.71 23.24 11.35
C ASP A 78 8.00 23.17 12.86
N GLY A 79 8.56 22.07 13.38
CA GLY A 79 8.72 21.92 14.82
C GLY A 79 9.60 20.76 15.28
N VAL A 80 9.75 20.69 16.60
CA VAL A 80 10.49 19.64 17.29
C VAL A 80 9.61 19.10 18.42
N TYR A 81 9.44 17.79 18.47
CA TYR A 81 8.64 17.11 19.47
C TYR A 81 9.53 16.14 20.27
N GLU A 82 9.16 15.92 21.50
CA GLU A 82 9.80 14.92 22.36
C GLU A 82 8.80 13.83 22.73
N SER A 83 9.26 12.58 22.70
CA SER A 83 8.45 11.44 23.11
C SER A 83 9.31 10.36 23.76
N ARG A 84 8.68 9.53 24.60
CA ARG A 84 9.32 8.37 25.22
C ARG A 84 9.26 7.11 24.33
N ALA A 85 8.32 7.09 23.38
CA ALA A 85 8.17 6.02 22.40
C ALA A 85 7.73 6.56 21.06
N VAL A 86 8.13 5.90 19.97
CA VAL A 86 7.78 6.25 18.58
C VAL A 86 7.21 5.03 17.88
N ILE A 87 6.10 5.21 17.17
CA ILE A 87 5.52 4.20 16.28
C ILE A 87 5.64 4.72 14.84
N LEU A 88 6.44 4.06 14.02
CA LEU A 88 6.56 4.35 12.60
C LEU A 88 5.45 3.62 11.83
N ALA A 89 4.51 4.38 11.27
CA ALA A 89 3.36 3.86 10.52
C ALA A 89 3.27 4.54 9.14
N THR A 90 4.42 4.70 8.48
CA THR A 90 4.58 5.50 7.25
C THR A 90 3.96 4.86 6.01
N GLY A 91 3.43 3.64 6.12
CA GLY A 91 2.82 2.94 4.99
C GLY A 91 3.82 2.53 3.90
N ALA A 92 3.31 2.33 2.69
CA ALA A 92 4.11 2.06 1.49
C ALA A 92 3.41 2.69 0.29
N LYS A 93 4.14 3.37 -0.58
CA LYS A 93 3.59 3.96 -1.81
C LYS A 93 3.66 2.95 -2.95
N HIS A 94 2.63 2.92 -3.78
CA HIS A 94 2.70 2.20 -5.05
C HIS A 94 3.67 2.90 -5.99
N ARG A 95 4.42 2.10 -6.75
CA ARG A 95 5.21 2.62 -7.86
C ARG A 95 4.27 2.86 -9.03
N HIS A 96 4.34 4.07 -9.57
CA HIS A 96 3.59 4.46 -10.75
C HIS A 96 4.30 3.98 -12.02
N LEU A 97 3.57 3.88 -13.12
CA LEU A 97 4.14 3.72 -14.45
C LEU A 97 4.82 5.02 -14.91
N GLY A 98 4.40 6.15 -14.33
CA GLY A 98 4.88 7.49 -14.68
C GLY A 98 4.31 8.00 -15.98
N LEU A 99 3.14 7.53 -16.36
CA LEU A 99 2.44 7.95 -17.56
C LEU A 99 1.51 9.14 -17.27
N PRO A 100 1.28 10.03 -18.23
CA PRO A 100 0.24 11.04 -18.12
C PRO A 100 -1.12 10.40 -17.79
N ASP A 101 -1.94 11.11 -17.04
CA ASP A 101 -3.32 10.75 -16.66
C ASP A 101 -3.43 9.51 -15.74
N GLU A 102 -2.32 8.88 -15.32
CA GLU A 102 -2.36 7.68 -14.47
C GLU A 102 -3.09 7.93 -13.14
N GLU A 103 -2.83 9.07 -12.50
CA GLU A 103 -3.46 9.43 -11.23
C GLU A 103 -4.94 9.82 -11.40
N GLU A 104 -5.29 10.50 -12.48
CA GLU A 104 -6.67 10.91 -12.77
C GLU A 104 -7.57 9.69 -13.06
N LEU A 105 -6.97 8.61 -13.57
CA LEU A 105 -7.67 7.37 -13.86
C LEU A 105 -7.81 6.42 -12.67
N LEU A 106 -7.27 6.76 -11.50
CA LEU A 106 -7.46 5.96 -10.30
C LEU A 106 -8.94 5.87 -9.92
N GLY A 107 -9.46 4.64 -9.83
CA GLY A 107 -10.89 4.37 -9.64
C GLY A 107 -11.74 4.55 -10.90
N HIS A 108 -11.15 5.03 -12.01
CA HIS A 108 -11.78 5.22 -13.32
C HIS A 108 -11.16 4.30 -14.39
N GLY A 109 -10.79 3.08 -13.99
CA GLY A 109 -10.20 2.05 -14.86
C GLY A 109 -8.70 1.82 -14.65
N VAL A 110 -8.06 2.52 -13.70
CA VAL A 110 -6.74 2.18 -13.19
C VAL A 110 -6.83 1.88 -11.69
N SER A 111 -6.18 0.81 -11.25
CA SER A 111 -6.13 0.39 -9.84
C SER A 111 -4.75 -0.17 -9.49
N TYR A 112 -4.39 -0.10 -8.20
CA TYR A 112 -3.20 -0.73 -7.63
C TYR A 112 -3.51 -1.94 -6.75
N CYS A 113 -4.78 -2.37 -6.66
CA CYS A 113 -5.18 -3.44 -5.75
C CYS A 113 -6.28 -4.32 -6.35
N ALA A 114 -5.91 -5.47 -6.91
CA ALA A 114 -6.90 -6.41 -7.44
C ALA A 114 -7.80 -7.04 -6.37
N VAL A 115 -7.29 -7.19 -5.13
CA VAL A 115 -8.08 -7.68 -3.99
C VAL A 115 -9.15 -6.66 -3.57
N CYS A 116 -8.88 -5.37 -3.73
CA CYS A 116 -9.80 -4.29 -3.40
C CYS A 116 -10.88 -4.12 -4.48
N ASP A 117 -10.44 -3.99 -5.73
CA ASP A 117 -11.26 -3.46 -6.82
C ASP A 117 -11.66 -4.53 -7.86
N GLY A 118 -11.02 -5.71 -7.84
CA GLY A 118 -11.26 -6.74 -8.84
C GLY A 118 -12.72 -7.18 -8.94
N GLY A 119 -13.46 -7.14 -7.82
CA GLY A 119 -14.88 -7.46 -7.77
C GLY A 119 -15.77 -6.56 -8.63
N PHE A 120 -15.38 -5.30 -8.86
CA PHE A 120 -16.12 -4.34 -9.68
C PHE A 120 -16.06 -4.68 -11.19
N TYR A 121 -15.06 -5.45 -11.59
CA TYR A 121 -14.81 -5.85 -12.98
C TYR A 121 -15.19 -7.31 -13.28
N LYS A 122 -16.12 -7.86 -12.49
CA LYS A 122 -16.65 -9.23 -12.68
C LYS A 122 -17.17 -9.42 -14.10
N ASN A 123 -16.70 -10.51 -14.77
CA ASN A 123 -16.99 -10.82 -16.17
C ASN A 123 -16.44 -9.78 -17.18
N GLY A 124 -15.65 -8.82 -16.74
CA GLY A 124 -14.99 -7.82 -17.59
C GLY A 124 -13.69 -8.32 -18.22
N VAL A 125 -13.04 -7.41 -18.93
CA VAL A 125 -11.71 -7.60 -19.54
C VAL A 125 -10.72 -6.74 -18.76
N THR A 126 -9.77 -7.36 -18.08
CA THR A 126 -8.81 -6.65 -17.26
C THR A 126 -7.37 -6.90 -17.70
N ALA A 127 -6.50 -5.98 -17.38
CA ALA A 127 -5.07 -6.14 -17.57
C ALA A 127 -4.33 -6.02 -16.22
N VAL A 128 -3.25 -6.76 -16.05
CA VAL A 128 -2.29 -6.62 -14.96
C VAL A 128 -0.93 -6.30 -15.57
N VAL A 129 -0.31 -5.21 -15.17
CA VAL A 129 1.05 -4.89 -15.57
C VAL A 129 2.03 -5.17 -14.45
N GLY A 130 3.02 -6.03 -14.71
CA GLY A 130 4.04 -6.42 -13.75
C GLY A 130 4.66 -7.78 -14.07
N GLY A 131 5.70 -8.16 -13.31
CA GLY A 131 6.42 -9.41 -13.56
C GLY A 131 6.95 -10.07 -12.29
N GLY A 132 6.53 -9.62 -11.13
CA GLY A 132 6.84 -10.20 -9.82
C GLY A 132 5.69 -11.03 -9.25
N ASP A 133 5.88 -11.57 -8.04
CA ASP A 133 4.89 -12.38 -7.33
C ASP A 133 3.54 -11.72 -7.16
N SER A 134 3.50 -10.42 -6.88
CA SER A 134 2.26 -9.66 -6.72
C SER A 134 1.45 -9.67 -8.01
N ALA A 135 2.07 -9.36 -9.16
CA ALA A 135 1.40 -9.35 -10.46
C ALA A 135 0.82 -10.73 -10.82
N LEU A 136 1.59 -11.80 -10.56
CA LEU A 136 1.12 -13.17 -10.81
C LEU A 136 -0.08 -13.53 -9.92
N GLN A 137 -0.02 -13.13 -8.64
CA GLN A 137 -1.10 -13.41 -7.68
C GLN A 137 -2.36 -12.61 -7.99
N GLU A 138 -2.24 -11.34 -8.37
CA GLU A 138 -3.35 -10.51 -8.80
C GLU A 138 -4.00 -11.03 -10.09
N ALA A 139 -3.18 -11.42 -11.08
CA ALA A 139 -3.69 -12.01 -12.31
C ALA A 139 -4.40 -13.37 -12.07
N LEU A 140 -3.90 -14.19 -11.12
CA LEU A 140 -4.59 -15.42 -10.70
C LEU A 140 -5.95 -15.10 -10.06
N LEU A 141 -6.02 -14.14 -9.13
CA LEU A 141 -7.26 -13.71 -8.51
C LEU A 141 -8.27 -13.23 -9.56
N LEU A 142 -7.82 -12.32 -10.43
CA LEU A 142 -8.68 -11.78 -11.49
C LEU A 142 -9.13 -12.85 -12.48
N SER A 143 -8.33 -13.90 -12.72
CA SER A 143 -8.72 -15.01 -13.60
C SER A 143 -9.91 -15.81 -13.08
N ASP A 144 -10.17 -15.77 -11.78
CA ASP A 144 -11.36 -16.40 -11.17
C ASP A 144 -12.61 -15.51 -11.25
N ILE A 145 -12.45 -14.22 -11.53
CA ILE A 145 -13.51 -13.19 -11.47
C ILE A 145 -13.86 -12.66 -12.86
N CYS A 146 -12.85 -12.42 -13.70
CA CYS A 146 -12.97 -11.74 -14.98
C CYS A 146 -13.12 -12.70 -16.15
N ARG A 147 -13.74 -12.23 -17.24
CA ARG A 147 -13.87 -12.99 -18.49
C ARG A 147 -12.52 -13.20 -19.18
N THR A 148 -11.68 -12.16 -19.17
CA THR A 148 -10.34 -12.18 -19.78
C THR A 148 -9.39 -11.36 -18.92
N VAL A 149 -8.20 -11.89 -18.69
CA VAL A 149 -7.10 -11.20 -18.00
C VAL A 149 -5.89 -11.16 -18.91
N TYR A 150 -5.37 -9.97 -19.16
CA TYR A 150 -4.10 -9.79 -19.85
C TYR A 150 -3.00 -9.57 -18.80
N LEU A 151 -1.94 -10.41 -18.82
CA LEU A 151 -0.74 -10.17 -18.03
C LEU A 151 0.32 -9.54 -18.93
N ILE A 152 0.67 -8.29 -18.64
CA ILE A 152 1.57 -7.48 -19.46
C ILE A 152 2.91 -7.35 -18.74
N HIS A 153 4.01 -7.72 -19.40
CA HIS A 153 5.35 -7.58 -18.84
C HIS A 153 6.35 -7.13 -19.90
N ARG A 154 7.21 -6.15 -19.51
CA ARG A 154 8.20 -5.52 -20.41
C ARG A 154 9.40 -6.40 -20.79
N ARG A 155 9.55 -7.59 -20.18
CA ARG A 155 10.63 -8.55 -20.43
C ARG A 155 10.03 -9.90 -20.80
N ASP A 156 10.80 -10.74 -21.46
CA ASP A 156 10.38 -12.09 -21.83
C ASP A 156 10.21 -13.04 -20.64
N ALA A 157 10.97 -12.80 -19.56
CA ALA A 157 10.94 -13.65 -18.36
C ALA A 157 10.37 -12.94 -17.16
N PHE A 158 9.48 -13.62 -16.44
CA PHE A 158 8.92 -13.20 -15.15
C PHE A 158 9.91 -13.51 -14.02
N ARG A 159 9.91 -12.66 -12.99
CA ARG A 159 10.74 -12.84 -11.79
C ARG A 159 9.99 -13.54 -10.66
N GLY A 160 8.67 -13.61 -10.76
CA GLY A 160 7.83 -14.24 -9.76
C GLY A 160 7.97 -15.76 -9.74
N ASP A 161 7.39 -16.38 -8.74
CA ASP A 161 7.46 -17.81 -8.45
C ASP A 161 7.00 -18.69 -9.63
N ALA A 162 7.78 -19.72 -9.96
CA ALA A 162 7.57 -20.59 -11.11
C ALA A 162 6.25 -21.41 -11.02
N GLU A 163 5.85 -21.82 -9.81
CA GLU A 163 4.58 -22.54 -9.62
C GLU A 163 3.39 -21.62 -9.89
N LYS A 164 3.44 -20.37 -9.43
CA LYS A 164 2.42 -19.36 -9.74
C LYS A 164 2.33 -19.08 -11.23
N GLN A 165 3.49 -18.97 -11.92
CA GLN A 165 3.52 -18.82 -13.37
C GLN A 165 2.83 -20.01 -14.06
N ALA A 166 3.17 -21.25 -13.71
CA ALA A 166 2.57 -22.45 -14.29
C ALA A 166 1.06 -22.49 -14.06
N ARG A 167 0.59 -22.17 -12.85
CA ARG A 167 -0.85 -22.11 -12.54
C ARG A 167 -1.57 -21.04 -13.34
N LEU A 168 -0.97 -19.86 -13.49
CA LEU A 168 -1.56 -18.76 -14.23
C LEU A 168 -1.63 -19.05 -15.74
N PHE A 169 -0.54 -19.56 -16.32
CA PHE A 169 -0.47 -19.84 -17.75
C PHE A 169 -1.37 -21.04 -18.18
N ALA A 170 -1.77 -21.89 -17.24
CA ALA A 170 -2.76 -22.92 -17.47
C ALA A 170 -4.21 -22.39 -17.53
N ARG A 171 -4.47 -21.14 -17.16
CA ARG A 171 -5.81 -20.54 -17.20
C ARG A 171 -6.21 -20.18 -18.62
N LYS A 172 -7.36 -20.68 -19.09
CA LYS A 172 -7.84 -20.46 -20.46
C LYS A 172 -8.18 -18.99 -20.78
N ASN A 173 -8.54 -18.23 -19.77
CA ASN A 173 -8.92 -16.81 -19.87
C ASN A 173 -7.76 -15.83 -19.59
N VAL A 174 -6.56 -16.34 -19.38
CA VAL A 174 -5.36 -15.51 -19.23
C VAL A 174 -4.58 -15.45 -20.53
N LYS A 175 -4.18 -14.24 -20.91
CA LYS A 175 -3.34 -13.98 -22.08
C LYS A 175 -2.08 -13.22 -21.63
N VAL A 176 -0.93 -13.81 -21.90
CA VAL A 176 0.38 -13.21 -21.55
C VAL A 176 0.88 -12.41 -22.72
N LEU A 177 1.22 -11.16 -22.48
CA LEU A 177 1.76 -10.21 -23.45
C LEU A 177 3.18 -9.81 -23.03
N THR A 178 4.18 -10.38 -23.68
CA THR A 178 5.60 -10.10 -23.50
C THR A 178 6.29 -10.02 -24.85
N PRO A 179 7.33 -9.28 -25.02
CA PRO A 179 7.85 -8.21 -24.18
C PRO A 179 7.09 -6.89 -24.47
N MET A 180 6.14 -6.52 -23.61
CA MET A 180 5.26 -5.38 -23.83
C MET A 180 5.26 -4.44 -22.62
N GLU A 181 5.23 -3.14 -22.87
CA GLU A 181 5.04 -2.09 -21.86
C GLU A 181 3.79 -1.24 -22.17
N ILE A 182 3.28 -0.58 -21.13
CA ILE A 182 2.21 0.39 -21.30
C ILE A 182 2.85 1.69 -21.77
N ALA A 183 2.42 2.20 -22.93
CA ALA A 183 2.89 3.45 -23.51
C ALA A 183 1.91 4.62 -23.31
N GLY A 184 0.67 4.32 -22.92
CA GLY A 184 -0.33 5.36 -22.66
C GLY A 184 -1.72 4.76 -22.41
N PHE A 185 -2.63 5.65 -22.06
CA PHE A 185 -4.04 5.37 -21.81
C PHE A 185 -4.89 5.95 -22.93
N LEU A 186 -5.96 5.28 -23.29
CA LEU A 186 -7.02 5.77 -24.15
C LEU A 186 -8.29 5.85 -23.33
N THR A 187 -8.86 7.03 -23.23
CA THR A 187 -10.01 7.32 -22.37
C THR A 187 -11.25 7.66 -23.17
N GLU A 188 -12.40 7.38 -22.59
CA GLU A 188 -13.71 7.81 -23.07
C GLU A 188 -14.54 8.24 -21.87
N ASP A 189 -15.14 9.42 -21.93
CA ASP A 189 -15.93 10.02 -20.84
C ASP A 189 -15.22 10.04 -19.46
N GLY A 190 -13.89 10.26 -19.46
CA GLY A 190 -13.07 10.33 -18.25
C GLY A 190 -12.70 8.98 -17.64
N ALA A 191 -13.03 7.85 -18.29
CA ALA A 191 -12.67 6.51 -17.85
C ALA A 191 -11.74 5.82 -18.86
N LEU A 192 -10.98 4.84 -18.38
CA LEU A 192 -10.12 4.01 -19.21
C LEU A 192 -10.98 3.17 -20.18
N ARG A 193 -10.63 3.20 -21.46
CA ARG A 193 -11.24 2.37 -22.52
C ARG A 193 -10.25 1.37 -23.10
N ALA A 194 -9.01 1.79 -23.30
CA ALA A 194 -7.97 0.95 -23.87
C ALA A 194 -6.57 1.37 -23.41
N LEU A 195 -5.62 0.47 -23.53
CA LEU A 195 -4.20 0.70 -23.30
C LEU A 195 -3.49 0.84 -24.65
N ARG A 196 -2.58 1.79 -24.76
CA ARG A 196 -1.57 1.76 -25.80
C ARG A 196 -0.39 0.97 -25.30
N LEU A 197 -0.09 -0.13 -25.98
CA LEU A 197 1.01 -1.04 -25.68
C LEU A 197 2.13 -0.81 -26.67
N LYS A 198 3.39 -0.94 -26.19
CA LYS A 198 4.57 -0.89 -27.05
C LYS A 198 5.38 -2.15 -26.84
N ASN A 199 5.73 -2.82 -27.92
CA ASN A 199 6.65 -3.93 -27.89
C ASN A 199 8.07 -3.40 -27.65
N THR A 200 8.71 -3.84 -26.56
CA THR A 200 10.01 -3.32 -26.15
C THR A 200 11.16 -3.80 -27.03
N ALA A 201 10.96 -4.86 -27.83
CA ALA A 201 11.96 -5.40 -28.75
C ALA A 201 11.86 -4.78 -30.17
N THR A 202 10.62 -4.55 -30.67
CA THR A 202 10.40 -4.07 -32.04
C THR A 202 10.06 -2.58 -32.09
N GLY A 203 9.56 -2.01 -30.99
CA GLY A 203 9.04 -0.65 -30.93
C GLY A 203 7.62 -0.50 -31.52
N GLU A 204 7.01 -1.58 -31.97
CA GLU A 204 5.65 -1.57 -32.54
C GLU A 204 4.62 -1.24 -31.45
N GLU A 205 3.68 -0.36 -31.79
CA GLU A 205 2.58 0.02 -30.91
C GLU A 205 1.27 -0.63 -31.35
N THR A 206 0.48 -1.06 -30.35
CA THR A 206 -0.84 -1.66 -30.55
C THR A 206 -1.81 -1.15 -29.49
N GLU A 207 -3.11 -1.22 -29.77
CA GLU A 207 -4.16 -0.89 -28.82
C GLU A 207 -4.79 -2.15 -28.24
N LEU A 208 -5.09 -2.12 -26.93
CA LEU A 208 -5.73 -3.20 -26.20
C LEU A 208 -6.92 -2.67 -25.40
N GLY A 209 -8.14 -3.01 -25.83
CA GLY A 209 -9.35 -2.65 -25.09
C GLY A 209 -9.43 -3.41 -23.75
N VAL A 210 -9.59 -2.67 -22.66
CA VAL A 210 -9.73 -3.21 -21.30
C VAL A 210 -10.68 -2.32 -20.48
N ASP A 211 -11.35 -2.95 -19.51
CA ASP A 211 -12.22 -2.24 -18.56
C ASP A 211 -11.40 -1.71 -17.37
N CYS A 212 -10.27 -2.37 -17.04
CA CYS A 212 -9.37 -1.93 -15.97
C CYS A 212 -7.94 -2.42 -16.18
N LEU A 213 -6.97 -1.57 -15.81
CA LEU A 213 -5.56 -1.89 -15.63
C LEU A 213 -5.23 -1.96 -14.14
N PHE A 214 -4.71 -3.09 -13.67
CA PHE A 214 -4.11 -3.24 -12.35
C PHE A 214 -2.59 -3.07 -12.45
N VAL A 215 -2.07 -2.04 -11.78
CA VAL A 215 -0.64 -1.70 -11.81
C VAL A 215 0.08 -2.39 -10.67
N SER A 216 0.83 -3.45 -10.99
CA SER A 216 1.55 -4.30 -10.03
C SER A 216 3.06 -4.30 -10.27
N VAL A 217 3.64 -3.08 -10.37
CA VAL A 217 5.08 -2.88 -10.64
C VAL A 217 5.91 -2.71 -9.36
N GLY A 218 5.27 -2.87 -8.21
CA GLY A 218 5.88 -2.87 -6.88
C GLY A 218 5.38 -1.75 -5.98
N GLN A 219 5.77 -1.85 -4.72
CA GLN A 219 5.54 -0.83 -3.69
C GLN A 219 6.88 -0.41 -3.09
N GLN A 220 6.93 0.77 -2.52
CA GLN A 220 8.12 1.31 -1.87
C GLN A 220 7.73 1.90 -0.51
N PRO A 221 8.22 1.32 0.60
CA PRO A 221 8.12 1.94 1.91
C PRO A 221 9.11 3.11 2.01
N GLU A 222 8.75 4.18 2.70
CA GLU A 222 9.61 5.36 2.88
C GLU A 222 10.28 5.30 4.26
N LEU A 223 11.15 4.32 4.47
CA LEU A 223 11.84 4.07 5.75
C LEU A 223 13.34 4.36 5.75
N GLU A 224 13.94 4.72 4.61
CA GLU A 224 15.39 4.93 4.51
C GLU A 224 15.90 5.96 5.52
N ARG A 225 15.13 7.04 5.74
CA ARG A 225 15.47 8.09 6.73
C ARG A 225 15.50 7.59 8.18
N PHE A 226 14.86 6.46 8.45
CA PHE A 226 14.78 5.84 9.77
C PHE A 226 15.67 4.58 9.90
N ALA A 227 16.54 4.29 8.93
CA ALA A 227 17.36 3.08 8.89
C ALA A 227 18.29 2.91 10.09
N ALA A 228 18.63 3.98 10.81
CA ALA A 228 19.37 3.90 12.06
C ALA A 228 18.57 3.34 13.25
N LEU A 229 17.24 3.31 13.15
CA LEU A 229 16.34 2.90 14.23
C LEU A 229 15.80 1.48 14.05
N LEU A 230 15.90 0.89 12.85
CA LEU A 230 15.28 -0.41 12.55
C LEU A 230 15.99 -1.13 11.40
N PRO A 231 16.01 -2.48 11.42
CA PRO A 231 16.54 -3.25 10.30
C PRO A 231 15.59 -3.18 9.10
N LEU A 232 16.16 -3.05 7.89
CA LEU A 232 15.40 -3.05 6.64
C LEU A 232 15.66 -4.34 5.85
N THR A 233 14.61 -4.83 5.17
CA THR A 233 14.75 -5.88 4.15
C THR A 233 15.44 -5.32 2.90
N ALA A 234 15.86 -6.19 1.98
CA ALA A 234 16.42 -5.78 0.69
C ALA A 234 15.45 -4.93 -0.18
N GLN A 235 14.14 -4.97 0.14
CA GLN A 235 13.11 -4.17 -0.51
C GLN A 235 12.77 -2.88 0.25
N GLY A 236 13.49 -2.56 1.35
CA GLY A 236 13.30 -1.35 2.15
C GLY A 236 12.20 -1.42 3.22
N TYR A 237 11.54 -2.56 3.42
CA TYR A 237 10.54 -2.75 4.48
C TYR A 237 11.20 -2.99 5.83
N ALA A 238 10.54 -2.61 6.92
CA ALA A 238 10.99 -2.91 8.28
C ALA A 238 10.99 -4.42 8.54
N ALA A 239 12.15 -4.99 8.86
CA ALA A 239 12.32 -6.41 9.20
C ALA A 239 12.07 -6.63 10.68
N VAL A 240 10.82 -6.51 11.12
CA VAL A 240 10.40 -6.60 12.53
C VAL A 240 9.30 -7.64 12.72
N PRO A 241 9.14 -8.21 13.95
CA PRO A 241 8.09 -9.18 14.26
C PRO A 241 6.68 -8.56 14.21
N GLU A 242 5.65 -9.38 14.44
CA GLU A 242 4.24 -8.94 14.45
C GLU A 242 3.93 -7.98 15.61
N THR A 243 4.71 -7.98 16.67
CA THR A 243 4.61 -7.02 17.78
C THR A 243 5.03 -5.60 17.36
N GLY A 244 5.70 -5.47 16.21
CA GLY A 244 6.22 -4.21 15.70
C GLY A 244 7.50 -3.72 16.39
N GLU A 245 8.03 -4.44 17.36
CA GLU A 245 9.22 -4.07 18.13
C GLU A 245 10.47 -4.04 17.26
N THR A 246 11.30 -3.01 17.45
CA THR A 246 12.61 -2.89 16.80
C THR A 246 13.74 -3.18 17.79
N PRO A 247 14.98 -3.42 17.32
CA PRO A 247 16.14 -3.51 18.23
C PRO A 247 16.40 -2.24 19.04
N VAL A 248 15.89 -1.08 18.61
CA VAL A 248 15.97 0.18 19.36
C VAL A 248 14.77 0.25 20.31
N ARG A 249 14.98 0.00 21.60
CA ARG A 249 13.92 0.06 22.62
C ARG A 249 13.16 1.39 22.56
N GLY A 250 11.84 1.33 22.55
CA GLY A 250 10.95 2.48 22.43
C GLY A 250 10.59 2.87 20.99
N VAL A 251 11.15 2.17 19.98
CA VAL A 251 10.76 2.36 18.57
C VAL A 251 9.99 1.14 18.08
N PHE A 252 8.83 1.38 17.48
CA PHE A 252 7.91 0.37 16.98
C PHE A 252 7.54 0.66 15.53
N VAL A 253 7.08 -0.36 14.80
CA VAL A 253 6.65 -0.23 13.40
C VAL A 253 5.28 -0.88 13.22
N ALA A 254 4.39 -0.23 12.46
CA ALA A 254 3.06 -0.74 12.18
C ALA A 254 2.65 -0.51 10.70
N GLY A 255 1.77 -1.35 10.21
CA GLY A 255 1.17 -1.17 8.89
C GLY A 255 2.02 -1.64 7.72
N ASP A 256 1.81 -1.05 6.56
CA ASP A 256 2.32 -1.55 5.28
C ASP A 256 3.81 -1.30 5.05
N CYS A 257 4.44 -0.45 5.85
CA CYS A 257 5.90 -0.28 5.86
C CYS A 257 6.62 -1.48 6.51
N ARG A 258 5.91 -2.36 7.24
CA ARG A 258 6.46 -3.58 7.80
C ARG A 258 6.62 -4.68 6.74
N GLY A 259 7.66 -5.51 6.86
CA GLY A 259 7.90 -6.69 6.03
C GLY A 259 6.85 -7.77 6.28
N LYS A 260 5.78 -7.80 5.51
CA LYS A 260 4.67 -8.75 5.61
C LYS A 260 4.12 -9.15 4.24
N ARG A 261 3.40 -10.27 4.17
CA ARG A 261 2.82 -10.78 2.91
C ARG A 261 1.54 -10.08 2.50
N VAL A 262 0.69 -9.75 3.46
CA VAL A 262 -0.65 -9.18 3.21
C VAL A 262 -0.64 -7.71 3.64
N ARG A 263 -0.93 -6.82 2.70
CA ARG A 263 -1.10 -5.38 2.90
C ARG A 263 -2.54 -5.03 2.63
N GLN A 264 -3.31 -4.92 3.69
CA GLN A 264 -4.73 -4.59 3.69
C GLN A 264 -5.03 -3.71 4.90
N LEU A 265 -6.08 -2.90 4.83
CA LEU A 265 -6.49 -2.03 5.94
C LEU A 265 -6.65 -2.82 7.24
N ALA A 266 -7.32 -3.97 7.21
CA ALA A 266 -7.52 -4.82 8.39
C ALA A 266 -6.19 -5.29 9.01
N THR A 267 -5.17 -5.63 8.20
CA THR A 267 -3.85 -6.01 8.72
C THR A 267 -3.04 -4.82 9.21
N ALA A 268 -3.22 -3.63 8.63
CA ALA A 268 -2.60 -2.40 9.12
C ALA A 268 -3.18 -1.98 10.48
N VAL A 269 -4.49 -2.10 10.66
CA VAL A 269 -5.18 -1.86 11.95
C VAL A 269 -4.68 -2.84 13.03
N SER A 270 -4.54 -4.14 12.68
CA SER A 270 -3.99 -5.14 13.59
C SER A 270 -2.56 -4.80 14.03
N ASP A 271 -1.69 -4.43 13.06
CA ASP A 271 -0.32 -4.01 13.36
C ASP A 271 -0.30 -2.79 14.30
N GLY A 272 -1.16 -1.79 14.03
CA GLY A 272 -1.28 -0.59 14.87
C GLY A 272 -1.71 -0.89 16.29
N ALA A 273 -2.62 -1.84 16.49
CA ALA A 273 -3.03 -2.31 17.82
C ALA A 273 -1.86 -3.00 18.55
N ASN A 274 -1.17 -3.91 17.88
CA ASN A 274 -0.03 -4.64 18.45
C ASN A 274 1.12 -3.69 18.84
N ALA A 275 1.53 -2.80 17.93
CA ALA A 275 2.60 -1.84 18.20
C ALA A 275 2.23 -0.87 19.34
N ALA A 276 0.97 -0.41 19.40
CA ALA A 276 0.51 0.47 20.47
C ALA A 276 0.53 -0.23 21.84
N LEU A 277 0.09 -1.47 21.91
CA LEU A 277 0.13 -2.25 23.16
C LEU A 277 1.57 -2.57 23.60
N ALA A 278 2.47 -2.88 22.64
CA ALA A 278 3.88 -3.05 22.93
C ALA A 278 4.53 -1.76 23.44
N ALA A 279 4.21 -0.61 22.81
CA ALA A 279 4.68 0.70 23.26
C ALA A 279 4.15 1.04 24.67
N CYS A 280 2.91 0.68 25.00
CA CYS A 280 2.34 0.90 26.34
C CYS A 280 3.10 0.08 27.40
N ARG A 281 3.36 -1.22 27.16
CA ARG A 281 4.16 -2.06 28.08
C ARG A 281 5.56 -1.47 28.30
N TYR A 282 6.23 -1.08 27.22
CA TYR A 282 7.53 -0.41 27.32
C TYR A 282 7.48 0.85 28.20
N LEU A 283 6.45 1.70 28.03
CA LEU A 283 6.28 2.94 28.82
C LEU A 283 5.95 2.68 30.28
N ASP A 284 5.33 1.55 30.60
CA ASP A 284 5.00 1.10 31.96
C ASP A 284 6.16 0.36 32.64
N GLY A 285 7.27 0.11 31.92
CA GLY A 285 8.45 -0.61 32.43
C GLY A 285 8.23 -2.14 32.50
N GLU A 286 7.24 -2.65 31.79
CA GLU A 286 6.99 -4.08 31.65
C GLU A 286 7.89 -4.64 30.53
N GLU A 287 8.67 -5.69 30.82
CA GLU A 287 9.54 -6.38 29.85
C GLU A 287 8.77 -7.40 29.00
#